data_ae80bd8b7f5118f54c969a88c4af4aee
#
_entry.id   ae80bd8b7f5118f54c969a88c4af4aee
#
_cell.length_a   1.000
_cell.length_b   1.000
_cell.length_c   1.000
_cell.angle_alpha   90.00
_cell.angle_beta   90.00
_cell.angle_gamma   90.00
#
_symmetry.space_group_name_H-M   'P 1'
#
loop_
_entity.id
_entity.type
_entity.pdbx_description
1 polymer ?
#
loop_
_entity_poly.entity_id
_entity_poly.type
_entity_poly.pdbx_seq_one_letter_code
_entity_poly.pdbx_strand_id
1 'polypeptide(L)'
;MDGPLAANSGHQGTAMALAPLAHVLYSRVMRYNPADPDWVDRDRFILSAGHASILQYAMLHLSGTSLSADDLRAFRQWGSATPGHPEAGHTPGVEVTTGPLGQGFANAVGMAISERLLREQFGADAISHHTWVIAGDGCLMEGVSHEAA
;
A
#
# COMPACT_ATOMS: atom_id res chain seq x y z
N MET A 1 3.18 9.94 13.46
CA MET A 1 2.28 10.70 14.39
C MET A 1 2.06 12.13 13.94
N ASP A 2 3.09 12.81 13.49
CA ASP A 2 3.05 14.26 13.18
C ASP A 2 2.04 14.64 12.07
N GLY A 3 1.90 13.81 11.03
CA GLY A 3 0.95 14.06 9.95
C GLY A 3 -0.51 14.13 10.43
N PRO A 4 -1.06 13.08 11.09
CA PRO A 4 -2.40 13.14 11.66
C PRO A 4 -2.58 14.23 12.72
N LEU A 5 -1.54 14.53 13.49
CA LEU A 5 -1.59 15.61 14.49
C LEU A 5 -1.70 16.97 13.80
N ALA A 6 -0.88 17.24 12.80
CA ALA A 6 -0.91 18.49 12.05
C ALA A 6 -2.23 18.67 11.29
N ALA A 7 -2.78 17.60 10.74
CA ALA A 7 -4.07 17.61 10.05
C ALA A 7 -5.27 17.68 11.01
N ASN A 8 -5.07 17.51 12.32
CA ASN A 8 -6.13 17.29 13.30
C ASN A 8 -7.15 16.22 12.85
N SER A 9 -6.66 15.23 12.12
CA SER A 9 -7.47 14.17 11.50
C SER A 9 -6.59 13.00 11.10
N GLY A 10 -7.05 11.77 11.33
CA GLY A 10 -6.34 10.56 10.91
C GLY A 10 -6.56 9.38 11.87
N HIS A 11 -5.94 8.26 11.52
CA HIS A 11 -6.01 7.01 12.28
C HIS A 11 -4.60 6.61 12.75
N GLN A 12 -4.01 7.46 13.60
CA GLN A 12 -2.62 7.30 14.04
C GLN A 12 -2.38 5.99 14.82
N GLY A 13 -3.38 5.50 15.54
CA GLY A 13 -3.26 4.28 16.34
C GLY A 13 -2.94 3.06 15.48
N THR A 14 -3.67 2.86 14.39
CA THR A 14 -3.44 1.76 13.44
C THR A 14 -2.07 1.87 12.79
N ALA A 15 -1.70 3.08 12.33
CA ALA A 15 -0.40 3.32 11.70
C ALA A 15 0.76 3.03 12.66
N MET A 16 0.64 3.43 13.93
CA MET A 16 1.66 3.17 14.96
C MET A 16 1.78 1.68 15.30
N ALA A 17 0.66 0.99 15.43
CA ALA A 17 0.64 -0.45 15.74
C ALA A 17 1.30 -1.28 14.63
N LEU A 18 1.12 -0.87 13.38
CA LEU A 18 1.64 -1.57 12.21
C LEU A 18 3.04 -1.11 11.77
N ALA A 19 3.59 -0.05 12.37
CA ALA A 19 4.89 0.50 11.96
C ALA A 19 6.04 -0.52 11.98
N PRO A 20 6.20 -1.40 13.01
CA PRO A 20 7.25 -2.42 13.00
C PRO A 20 7.08 -3.43 11.87
N LEU A 21 5.85 -3.86 11.58
CA LEU A 21 5.53 -4.78 10.49
C LEU A 21 5.86 -4.15 9.14
N ALA A 22 5.40 -2.93 8.89
CA ALA A 22 5.65 -2.21 7.66
C ALA A 22 7.15 -1.95 7.45
N HIS A 23 7.88 -1.60 8.52
CA HIS A 23 9.33 -1.43 8.46
C HIS A 23 10.04 -2.71 7.99
N VAL A 24 9.73 -3.86 8.58
CA VAL A 24 10.32 -5.14 8.17
C VAL A 24 9.97 -5.47 6.73
N LEU A 25 8.71 -5.29 6.35
CA LEU A 25 8.23 -5.57 5.00
C LEU A 25 8.98 -4.74 3.95
N TYR A 26 9.04 -3.43 4.10
CA TYR A 26 9.68 -2.53 3.14
C TYR A 26 11.21 -2.60 3.16
N SER A 27 11.85 -2.84 4.32
CA SER A 27 13.30 -2.81 4.44
C SER A 27 13.99 -4.16 4.20
N ARG A 28 13.27 -5.30 4.30
CA ARG A 28 13.90 -6.64 4.30
C ARG A 28 13.21 -7.67 3.43
N VAL A 29 11.95 -7.49 3.11
CA VAL A 29 11.14 -8.55 2.49
C VAL A 29 10.76 -8.22 1.06
N MET A 30 10.19 -7.03 0.82
CA MET A 30 9.74 -6.61 -0.49
C MET A 30 10.89 -6.35 -1.46
N ARG A 31 10.70 -6.81 -2.70
CA ARG A 31 11.56 -6.48 -3.84
C ARG A 31 10.96 -5.33 -4.62
N TYR A 32 11.55 -4.17 -4.54
CA TYR A 32 11.15 -2.98 -5.28
C TYR A 32 12.35 -2.08 -5.56
N ASN A 33 12.20 -1.19 -6.52
CA ASN A 33 13.21 -0.18 -6.83
C ASN A 33 12.57 1.21 -6.78
N PRO A 34 12.88 2.06 -5.79
CA PRO A 34 12.26 3.38 -5.69
C PRO A 34 12.66 4.33 -6.85
N ALA A 35 13.76 4.04 -7.57
CA ALA A 35 14.16 4.78 -8.75
C ALA A 35 13.44 4.30 -10.03
N ASP A 36 12.82 3.14 -10.01
CA ASP A 36 12.03 2.57 -11.11
C ASP A 36 10.72 1.99 -10.55
N PRO A 37 9.77 2.87 -10.21
CA PRO A 37 8.50 2.45 -9.61
C PRO A 37 7.61 1.64 -10.57
N ASP A 38 7.92 1.66 -11.86
CA ASP A 38 7.18 0.93 -12.90
C ASP A 38 7.82 -0.41 -13.27
N TRP A 39 8.90 -0.82 -12.58
CA TRP A 39 9.52 -2.12 -12.81
C TRP A 39 8.48 -3.25 -12.77
N VAL A 40 8.42 -4.02 -13.85
CA VAL A 40 7.34 -4.99 -14.08
C VAL A 40 7.31 -6.10 -13.01
N ASP A 41 8.46 -6.62 -12.60
CA ASP A 41 8.55 -7.70 -11.59
C ASP A 41 8.77 -7.20 -10.15
N ARG A 42 8.44 -5.94 -9.87
CA ARG A 42 8.43 -5.44 -8.49
C ARG A 42 7.32 -6.10 -7.69
N ASP A 43 7.55 -6.31 -6.40
CA ASP A 43 6.48 -6.71 -5.49
C ASP A 43 5.40 -5.63 -5.41
N ARG A 44 4.16 -6.05 -5.23
CA ARG A 44 2.99 -5.18 -5.08
C ARG A 44 2.63 -5.06 -3.60
N PHE A 45 2.38 -3.84 -3.15
CA PHE A 45 1.92 -3.59 -1.79
C PHE A 45 0.53 -2.97 -1.78
N ILE A 46 -0.40 -3.59 -1.07
CA ILE A 46 -1.76 -3.11 -0.90
C ILE A 46 -2.06 -2.88 0.58
N LEU A 47 -2.46 -1.67 0.92
CA LEU A 47 -2.98 -1.36 2.25
C LEU A 47 -4.50 -1.47 2.23
N SER A 48 -5.04 -2.67 2.52
CA SER A 48 -6.48 -2.89 2.58
C SER A 48 -7.13 -2.12 3.73
N ALA A 49 -6.41 -1.97 4.85
CA ALA A 49 -6.77 -1.07 5.93
C ALA A 49 -6.43 0.38 5.55
N GLY A 50 -7.10 0.92 4.52
CA GLY A 50 -6.76 2.20 3.89
C GLY A 50 -6.79 3.41 4.83
N HIS A 51 -7.50 3.31 5.95
CA HIS A 51 -7.50 4.34 7.00
C HIS A 51 -6.11 4.52 7.65
N ALA A 52 -5.20 3.55 7.54
CA ALA A 52 -3.82 3.68 7.98
C ALA A 52 -2.89 4.30 6.92
N SER A 53 -3.41 5.04 5.95
CA SER A 53 -2.71 5.60 4.78
C SER A 53 -1.38 6.30 5.12
N ILE A 54 -1.33 7.04 6.23
CA ILE A 54 -0.09 7.72 6.68
C ILE A 54 1.07 6.73 6.88
N LEU A 55 0.80 5.47 7.24
CA LEU A 55 1.81 4.42 7.34
C LEU A 55 2.43 4.14 5.97
N GLN A 56 1.60 3.93 4.95
CA GLN A 56 2.08 3.67 3.59
C GLN A 56 2.87 4.85 3.06
N TYR A 57 2.39 6.08 3.24
CA TYR A 57 3.11 7.28 2.79
C TYR A 57 4.45 7.46 3.50
N ALA A 58 4.51 7.20 4.81
CA ALA A 58 5.76 7.22 5.54
C ALA A 58 6.75 6.17 5.02
N MET A 59 6.29 4.96 4.72
CA MET A 59 7.14 3.91 4.16
C MET A 59 7.63 4.26 2.76
N LEU A 60 6.77 4.79 1.89
CA LEU A 60 7.14 5.26 0.56
C LEU A 60 8.22 6.36 0.65
N HIS A 61 8.03 7.35 1.52
CA HIS A 61 9.03 8.41 1.75
C HIS A 61 10.38 7.84 2.22
N LEU A 62 10.35 6.98 3.25
CA LEU A 62 11.56 6.39 3.84
C LEU A 62 12.27 5.42 2.88
N SER A 63 11.54 4.86 1.92
CA SER A 63 12.08 3.98 0.89
C SER A 63 12.76 4.72 -0.26
N GLY A 64 12.67 6.05 -0.29
CA GLY A 64 13.32 6.87 -1.30
C GLY A 64 12.50 7.09 -2.58
N THR A 65 11.17 6.94 -2.50
CA THR A 65 10.28 7.36 -3.59
C THR A 65 10.21 8.89 -3.71
N SER A 66 9.49 9.40 -4.68
CA SER A 66 9.33 10.84 -4.91
C SER A 66 8.55 11.59 -3.82
N LEU A 67 7.92 10.89 -2.87
CA LEU A 67 7.20 11.50 -1.75
C LEU A 67 8.17 12.21 -0.80
N SER A 68 7.95 13.51 -0.60
CA SER A 68 8.78 14.35 0.25
C SER A 68 8.28 14.40 1.71
N ALA A 69 9.10 14.92 2.61
CA ALA A 69 8.67 15.21 3.98
C ALA A 69 7.59 16.30 4.04
N ASP A 70 7.56 17.21 3.08
CA ASP A 70 6.53 18.24 3.00
C ASP A 70 5.18 17.67 2.57
N ASP A 71 5.18 16.65 1.69
CA ASP A 71 3.96 15.91 1.36
C ASP A 71 3.38 15.21 2.60
N LEU A 72 4.23 14.65 3.45
CA LEU A 72 3.79 14.04 4.72
C LEU A 72 3.22 15.08 5.70
N ARG A 73 3.78 16.31 5.74
CA ARG A 73 3.24 17.41 6.53
C ARG A 73 1.89 17.92 6.03
N ALA A 74 1.67 17.81 4.71
CA ALA A 74 0.42 18.15 4.04
C ALA A 74 -0.63 17.02 4.07
N PHE A 75 -0.48 16.03 4.95
CA PHE A 75 -1.40 14.90 5.08
C PHE A 75 -2.85 15.35 5.20
N ARG A 76 -3.74 14.79 4.38
CA ARG A 76 -5.18 15.10 4.32
C ARG A 76 -5.52 16.56 3.94
N GLN A 77 -4.56 17.32 3.45
CA GLN A 77 -4.87 18.66 2.95
C GLN A 77 -5.38 18.58 1.50
N TRP A 78 -6.23 19.51 1.12
CA TRP A 78 -6.77 19.55 -0.25
C TRP A 78 -5.64 19.66 -1.28
N GLY A 79 -5.66 18.79 -2.29
CA GLY A 79 -4.67 18.76 -3.35
C GLY A 79 -3.30 18.20 -2.96
N SER A 80 -3.13 17.69 -1.72
CA SER A 80 -1.86 17.09 -1.32
C SER A 80 -1.65 15.71 -1.95
N ALA A 81 -0.39 15.30 -2.11
CA ALA A 81 -0.02 13.96 -2.58
C ALA A 81 -0.30 12.85 -1.54
N THR A 82 -0.78 13.22 -0.35
CA THR A 82 -1.03 12.30 0.77
C THR A 82 -2.49 12.40 1.26
N PRO A 83 -3.46 11.96 0.45
CA PRO A 83 -4.88 12.00 0.82
C PRO A 83 -5.19 11.11 2.02
N GLY A 84 -6.41 11.22 2.54
CA GLY A 84 -6.84 10.51 3.74
C GLY A 84 -6.84 8.98 3.63
N HIS A 85 -6.97 8.48 2.42
CA HIS A 85 -6.88 7.06 2.06
C HIS A 85 -6.00 6.92 0.81
N PRO A 86 -5.35 5.76 0.58
CA PRO A 86 -4.52 5.56 -0.60
C PRO A 86 -5.32 5.70 -1.90
N GLU A 87 -4.80 6.44 -2.85
CA GLU A 87 -5.40 6.64 -4.17
C GLU A 87 -4.41 6.29 -5.28
N ALA A 88 -4.74 5.26 -6.05
CA ALA A 88 -3.94 4.84 -7.20
C ALA A 88 -3.92 5.94 -8.27
N GLY A 89 -2.76 6.19 -8.85
CA GLY A 89 -2.58 7.23 -9.85
C GLY A 89 -2.48 8.66 -9.29
N HIS A 90 -2.74 8.85 -7.99
CA HIS A 90 -2.59 10.13 -7.30
C HIS A 90 -1.30 10.17 -6.48
N THR A 91 -1.08 9.18 -5.62
CA THR A 91 0.15 9.05 -4.83
C THR A 91 1.12 8.09 -5.52
N PRO A 92 2.34 8.52 -5.89
CA PRO A 92 3.34 7.63 -6.47
C PRO A 92 3.64 6.42 -5.57
N GLY A 93 3.59 5.21 -6.15
CA GLY A 93 3.83 3.95 -5.43
C GLY A 93 2.60 3.37 -4.72
N VAL A 94 1.43 3.97 -4.89
CA VAL A 94 0.16 3.38 -4.45
C VAL A 94 -0.45 2.56 -5.58
N GLU A 95 -0.60 1.26 -5.37
CA GLU A 95 -1.08 0.30 -6.38
C GLU A 95 -2.62 0.29 -6.51
N VAL A 96 -3.33 0.49 -5.40
CA VAL A 96 -4.80 0.34 -5.34
C VAL A 96 -5.39 1.44 -4.48
N THR A 97 -6.49 2.04 -4.96
CA THR A 97 -7.33 2.92 -4.16
C THR A 97 -8.09 2.10 -3.12
N THR A 98 -7.90 2.42 -1.84
CA THR A 98 -8.55 1.73 -0.72
C THR A 98 -9.21 2.73 0.21
N GLY A 99 -10.01 2.21 1.15
CA GLY A 99 -10.82 3.00 2.08
C GLY A 99 -12.01 2.17 2.52
N PRO A 100 -12.92 1.77 1.60
CA PRO A 100 -13.93 0.76 1.90
C PRO A 100 -13.27 -0.56 2.26
N LEU A 101 -13.62 -1.12 3.42
CA LEU A 101 -13.00 -2.33 3.95
C LEU A 101 -13.19 -3.54 3.02
N GLY A 102 -12.23 -4.44 3.00
CA GLY A 102 -12.24 -5.65 2.16
C GLY A 102 -11.82 -5.44 0.70
N GLN A 103 -12.01 -4.25 0.13
CA GLN A 103 -11.72 -3.97 -1.28
C GLN A 103 -10.23 -4.19 -1.63
N GLY A 104 -9.32 -3.70 -0.79
CA GLY A 104 -7.89 -3.88 -0.99
C GLY A 104 -7.48 -5.35 -0.94
N PHE A 105 -8.05 -6.14 -0.02
CA PHE A 105 -7.80 -7.57 0.06
C PHE A 105 -8.23 -8.28 -1.23
N ALA A 106 -9.45 -8.02 -1.71
CA ALA A 106 -9.94 -8.63 -2.94
C ALA A 106 -9.09 -8.24 -4.18
N ASN A 107 -8.66 -6.97 -4.26
CA ASN A 107 -7.72 -6.54 -5.31
C ASN A 107 -6.38 -7.28 -5.21
N ALA A 108 -5.86 -7.50 -4.01
CA ALA A 108 -4.61 -8.23 -3.80
C ALA A 108 -4.71 -9.68 -4.31
N VAL A 109 -5.84 -10.35 -4.06
CA VAL A 109 -6.09 -11.70 -4.60
C VAL A 109 -6.10 -11.68 -6.13
N GLY A 110 -6.78 -10.71 -6.74
CA GLY A 110 -6.78 -10.54 -8.20
C GLY A 110 -5.39 -10.30 -8.79
N MET A 111 -4.56 -9.50 -8.11
CA MET A 111 -3.17 -9.27 -8.51
C MET A 111 -2.31 -10.53 -8.40
N ALA A 112 -2.48 -11.31 -7.35
CA ALA A 112 -1.77 -12.60 -7.18
C ALA A 112 -2.17 -13.62 -8.25
N ILE A 113 -3.45 -13.66 -8.63
CA ILE A 113 -3.91 -14.48 -9.76
C ILE A 113 -3.27 -14.01 -11.07
N SER A 114 -3.22 -12.70 -11.28
CA SER A 114 -2.60 -12.10 -12.47
C SER A 114 -1.11 -12.44 -12.56
N GLU A 115 -0.38 -12.38 -11.44
CA GLU A 115 1.02 -12.82 -11.40
C GLU A 115 1.17 -14.27 -11.86
N ARG A 116 0.34 -15.17 -11.34
CA ARG A 116 0.39 -16.59 -11.72
C ARG A 116 0.16 -16.80 -13.22
N LEU A 117 -0.81 -16.10 -13.80
CA LEU A 117 -1.10 -16.18 -15.23
C LEU A 117 0.07 -15.64 -16.07
N LEU A 118 0.63 -14.50 -15.69
CA LEU A 118 1.76 -13.89 -16.38
C LEU A 118 3.03 -14.77 -16.26
N ARG A 119 3.26 -15.35 -15.10
CA ARG A 119 4.38 -16.27 -14.86
C ARG A 119 4.29 -17.53 -15.72
N GLU A 120 3.10 -18.11 -15.88
CA GLU A 120 2.89 -19.26 -16.77
C GLU A 120 3.08 -18.89 -18.25
N GLN A 121 2.74 -17.65 -18.62
CA GLN A 121 2.89 -17.18 -20.00
C GLN A 121 4.33 -16.78 -20.35
N PHE A 122 5.04 -16.10 -19.46
CA PHE A 122 6.33 -15.47 -19.74
C PHE A 122 7.52 -16.15 -19.04
N GLY A 123 7.26 -17.10 -18.14
CA GLY A 123 8.26 -17.81 -17.36
C GLY A 123 8.62 -17.13 -16.04
N ALA A 124 9.09 -17.93 -15.09
CA ALA A 124 9.44 -17.50 -13.75
C ALA A 124 10.65 -16.54 -13.68
N ASP A 125 11.50 -16.55 -14.70
CA ASP A 125 12.65 -15.64 -14.79
C ASP A 125 12.21 -14.21 -15.16
N ALA A 126 11.06 -14.06 -15.80
CA ALA A 126 10.51 -12.77 -16.19
C ALA A 126 9.50 -12.21 -15.15
N ILE A 127 8.70 -13.11 -14.56
CA ILE A 127 7.63 -12.74 -13.60
C ILE A 127 7.71 -13.65 -12.39
N SER A 128 7.98 -13.06 -11.22
CA SER A 128 8.08 -13.80 -9.95
C SER A 128 7.80 -12.93 -8.71
N HIS A 129 7.13 -11.80 -8.92
CA HIS A 129 6.82 -10.87 -7.83
C HIS A 129 5.74 -11.42 -6.87
N HIS A 130 5.75 -10.90 -5.67
CA HIS A 130 4.74 -11.18 -4.66
C HIS A 130 3.76 -10.02 -4.54
N THR A 131 2.56 -10.36 -4.10
CA THR A 131 1.55 -9.37 -3.67
C THR A 131 1.44 -9.42 -2.16
N TRP A 132 1.78 -8.31 -1.53
CA TRP A 132 1.74 -8.13 -0.07
C TRP A 132 0.53 -7.28 0.29
N VAL A 133 -0.27 -7.75 1.24
CA VAL A 133 -1.45 -7.01 1.71
C VAL A 133 -1.45 -6.89 3.23
N ILE A 134 -1.71 -5.67 3.72
CA ILE A 134 -2.03 -5.45 5.13
C ILE A 134 -3.54 -5.24 5.23
N ALA A 135 -4.21 -6.17 5.89
CA ALA A 135 -5.64 -6.14 6.15
C ALA A 135 -5.90 -6.12 7.65
N GLY A 136 -6.86 -5.33 8.09
CA GLY A 136 -7.38 -5.41 9.45
C GLY A 136 -8.46 -6.49 9.56
N ASP A 137 -8.87 -6.80 10.78
CA ASP A 137 -9.99 -7.69 11.09
C ASP A 137 -11.27 -7.25 10.37
N GLY A 138 -11.58 -5.95 10.38
CA GLY A 138 -12.73 -5.40 9.67
C GLY A 138 -12.67 -5.65 8.16
N CYS A 139 -11.50 -5.66 7.54
CA CYS A 139 -11.38 -6.02 6.12
C CYS A 139 -11.78 -7.48 5.87
N LEU A 140 -11.39 -8.38 6.78
CA LEU A 140 -11.66 -9.81 6.66
C LEU A 140 -13.09 -10.19 7.05
N MET A 141 -13.84 -9.29 7.69
CA MET A 141 -15.26 -9.48 8.01
C MET A 141 -16.19 -9.11 6.85
N GLU A 142 -15.69 -8.42 5.83
CA GLU A 142 -16.48 -8.05 4.66
C GLU A 142 -16.73 -9.25 3.74
N GLY A 143 -17.96 -9.35 3.20
CA GLY A 143 -18.36 -10.45 2.30
C GLY A 143 -17.43 -10.61 1.11
N VAL A 144 -16.99 -9.49 0.51
CA VAL A 144 -16.08 -9.49 -0.64
C VAL A 144 -14.74 -10.19 -0.33
N SER A 145 -14.26 -10.14 0.91
CA SER A 145 -13.03 -10.84 1.31
C SER A 145 -13.19 -12.35 1.31
N HIS A 146 -14.36 -12.84 1.72
CA HIS A 146 -14.70 -14.27 1.67
C HIS A 146 -14.93 -14.78 0.25
N GLU A 147 -15.52 -13.93 -0.60
CA GLU A 147 -15.75 -14.29 -2.01
C GLU A 147 -14.47 -14.28 -2.84
N ALA A 148 -13.48 -13.47 -2.47
CA ALA A 148 -12.21 -13.37 -3.18
C ALA A 148 -11.20 -14.46 -2.78
N ALA A 149 -11.27 -14.99 -1.55
CA ALA A 149 -10.35 -16.01 -1.02
C ALA A 149 -10.79 -17.40 -1.45
#